data_64bdb7eb02fdf2523c008ef2093d95bc
#
_entry.id   64bdb7eb02fdf2523c008ef2093d95bc
#
_cell.length_a   1.000
_cell.length_b   1.000
_cell.length_c   1.000
_cell.angle_alpha   90.00
_cell.angle_beta   90.00
_cell.angle_gamma   90.00
#
_symmetry.space_group_name_H-M   'P 1'
#
loop_
_entity.id
_entity.type
_entity.pdbx_description
1 polymer ?
#
loop_
_entity_poly.entity_id
_entity_poly.type
_entity_poly.pdbx_seq_one_letter_code
_entity_poly.pdbx_strand_id
1 'polypeptide(L)'
;RGLLMALVKVKPTSPGRRAVIRVVNANLHKGAPVAALLEPQSKRAGRNNNGHITTRHQGGGHKQHYRLVDFKRTKDGVPAKVERLEYDPNRTANIALLCYADGERRYIIAPKGLTVGQQVSSGSEAPIKVGNALPIRNIPVGTTIHCVEMVPGKGAQLARSAGTSVQLLAREGMHAQLRLRSGEIRRVHVECRATIGE
;
A
#
# COMPACT_ATOMS: atom_id res chain seq x y z
N ARG A 1 22.93 5.02 -0.22
CA ARG A 1 22.90 4.70 1.22
C ARG A 1 21.60 3.96 1.47
N GLY A 2 21.70 2.60 1.65
CA GLY A 2 20.53 1.75 1.90
C GLY A 2 19.83 2.14 3.18
N LEU A 3 18.50 2.03 3.18
CA LEU A 3 17.65 2.18 4.36
C LEU A 3 18.09 1.16 5.42
N LEU A 4 18.84 1.59 6.42
CA LEU A 4 19.16 0.79 7.60
C LEU A 4 17.88 0.63 8.42
N MET A 5 17.16 -0.46 8.22
CA MET A 5 16.17 -0.91 9.18
C MET A 5 16.91 -1.38 10.44
N ALA A 6 16.81 -0.62 11.52
CA ALA A 6 17.39 -1.00 12.79
C ALA A 6 16.51 -2.07 13.45
N LEU A 7 17.07 -3.24 13.73
CA LEU A 7 16.46 -4.27 14.54
C LEU A 7 16.76 -3.99 16.02
N VAL A 8 15.73 -3.79 16.83
CA VAL A 8 15.88 -3.52 18.27
C VAL A 8 15.27 -4.65 19.07
N LYS A 9 16.09 -5.31 19.89
CA LYS A 9 15.63 -6.30 20.86
C LYS A 9 14.87 -5.60 21.99
N VAL A 10 13.68 -6.08 22.29
CA VAL A 10 12.84 -5.51 23.34
C VAL A 10 13.33 -5.97 24.71
N LYS A 11 13.16 -5.10 25.74
CA LYS A 11 13.49 -5.41 27.13
C LYS A 11 12.77 -6.69 27.59
N PRO A 12 13.46 -7.69 28.17
CA PRO A 12 12.87 -8.99 28.50
C PRO A 12 12.07 -8.93 29.82
N THR A 13 10.93 -8.28 29.80
CA THR A 13 10.07 -8.06 30.99
C THR A 13 9.06 -9.19 31.22
N SER A 14 8.81 -10.06 30.24
CA SER A 14 7.92 -11.20 30.33
C SER A 14 8.37 -12.32 29.38
N PRO A 15 7.92 -13.59 29.57
CA PRO A 15 8.29 -14.69 28.67
C PRO A 15 8.04 -14.38 27.20
N GLY A 16 6.89 -13.78 26.85
CA GLY A 16 6.56 -13.41 25.47
C GLY A 16 7.44 -12.27 24.91
N ARG A 17 8.04 -11.42 25.74
CA ARG A 17 8.90 -10.32 25.31
C ARG A 17 10.37 -10.69 25.15
N ARG A 18 10.80 -11.82 25.68
CA ARG A 18 12.22 -12.24 25.65
C ARG A 18 12.79 -12.41 24.26
N ALA A 19 11.99 -12.93 23.34
CA ALA A 19 12.38 -13.20 21.96
C ALA A 19 11.90 -12.15 20.95
N VAL A 20 11.24 -11.07 21.42
CA VAL A 20 10.68 -10.05 20.52
C VAL A 20 11.77 -9.15 19.97
N ILE A 21 11.88 -9.10 18.66
CA ILE A 21 12.69 -8.17 17.90
C ILE A 21 11.76 -7.23 17.13
N ARG A 22 11.94 -5.94 17.29
CA ARG A 22 11.16 -4.92 16.58
C ARG A 22 11.99 -4.31 15.47
N VAL A 23 11.36 -4.10 14.33
CA VAL A 23 11.90 -3.28 13.24
C VAL A 23 11.61 -1.82 13.58
N VAL A 24 12.63 -1.01 13.67
CA VAL A 24 12.52 0.45 13.85
C VAL A 24 12.86 1.11 12.53
N ASN A 25 11.91 1.81 11.96
CA ASN A 25 12.11 2.58 10.74
C ASN A 25 12.23 4.06 11.11
N ALA A 26 13.46 4.58 11.06
CA ALA A 26 13.76 5.96 11.44
C ALA A 26 13.11 7.01 10.52
N ASN A 27 12.77 6.62 9.30
CA ASN A 27 12.23 7.53 8.28
C ASN A 27 10.72 7.75 8.39
N LEU A 28 10.03 7.01 9.29
CA LEU A 28 8.61 7.18 9.48
C LEU A 28 8.31 8.43 10.31
N HIS A 29 7.30 9.16 9.87
CA HIS A 29 6.77 10.30 10.61
C HIS A 29 6.20 9.85 11.96
N LYS A 30 6.59 10.54 13.03
CA LYS A 30 6.18 10.21 14.41
C LYS A 30 4.96 11.00 14.89
N GLY A 31 4.51 11.99 14.12
CA GLY A 31 3.37 12.83 14.44
C GLY A 31 2.02 12.19 14.12
N ALA A 32 0.95 12.94 14.40
CA ALA A 32 -0.41 12.53 14.10
C ALA A 32 -0.65 12.43 12.57
N PRO A 33 -1.48 11.47 12.12
CA PRO A 33 -1.93 11.41 10.73
C PRO A 33 -2.85 12.58 10.38
N VAL A 34 -3.10 12.78 9.09
CA VAL A 34 -4.02 13.84 8.60
C VAL A 34 -5.45 13.51 8.98
N ALA A 35 -6.08 14.33 9.83
CA ALA A 35 -7.41 14.06 10.38
C ALA A 35 -8.49 13.92 9.29
N ALA A 36 -8.43 14.74 8.23
CA ALA A 36 -9.37 14.67 7.11
C ALA A 36 -9.32 13.35 6.31
N LEU A 37 -8.24 12.58 6.43
CA LEU A 37 -8.03 11.29 5.76
C LEU A 37 -8.22 10.11 6.72
N LEU A 38 -8.87 10.31 7.85
CA LEU A 38 -9.17 9.26 8.83
C LEU A 38 -10.66 8.98 8.90
N GLU A 39 -11.00 7.70 8.98
CA GLU A 39 -12.35 7.24 9.27
C GLU A 39 -12.38 6.45 10.58
N PRO A 40 -13.48 6.58 11.36
CA PRO A 40 -13.66 5.77 12.55
C PRO A 40 -13.86 4.31 12.16
N GLN A 41 -13.21 3.39 12.87
CA GLN A 41 -13.35 1.96 12.69
C GLN A 41 -14.00 1.34 13.90
N SER A 42 -15.31 1.10 13.84
CA SER A 42 -16.04 0.41 14.91
C SER A 42 -15.82 -1.09 14.85
N LYS A 43 -15.54 -1.70 16.00
CA LYS A 43 -15.38 -3.15 16.14
C LYS A 43 -16.69 -3.76 16.63
N ARG A 44 -17.26 -4.68 15.88
CA ARG A 44 -18.48 -5.43 16.28
C ARG A 44 -18.19 -6.60 17.22
N ALA A 45 -16.94 -7.04 17.31
CA ALA A 45 -16.49 -8.11 18.22
C ALA A 45 -17.34 -9.40 18.15
N GLY A 46 -17.75 -9.80 16.95
CA GLY A 46 -18.53 -11.02 16.71
C GLY A 46 -19.99 -10.94 17.17
N ARG A 47 -20.52 -9.76 17.51
CA ARG A 47 -21.91 -9.56 17.91
C ARG A 47 -22.82 -9.29 16.71
N ASN A 48 -24.04 -9.83 16.76
CA ASN A 48 -25.10 -9.55 15.81
C ASN A 48 -25.82 -8.22 16.14
N ASN A 49 -26.91 -7.92 15.43
CA ASN A 49 -27.75 -6.72 15.67
C ASN A 49 -28.40 -6.73 17.07
N ASN A 50 -28.65 -7.88 17.68
CA ASN A 50 -29.21 -8.02 19.03
C ASN A 50 -28.13 -8.02 20.13
N GLY A 51 -26.85 -7.84 19.79
CA GLY A 51 -25.74 -7.83 20.74
C GLY A 51 -25.24 -9.21 21.19
N HIS A 52 -25.83 -10.31 20.69
CA HIS A 52 -25.40 -11.68 21.00
C HIS A 52 -24.14 -12.06 20.20
N ILE A 53 -23.27 -12.84 20.83
CA ILE A 53 -22.07 -13.39 20.18
C ILE A 53 -22.50 -14.51 19.22
N THR A 54 -22.38 -14.23 17.92
CA THR A 54 -22.66 -15.21 16.86
C THR A 54 -21.38 -15.77 16.24
N THR A 55 -20.27 -15.06 16.34
CA THR A 55 -18.96 -15.48 15.86
C THR A 55 -17.95 -15.37 17.00
N ARG A 56 -17.40 -16.52 17.41
CA ARG A 56 -16.41 -16.60 18.50
C ARG A 56 -15.03 -16.09 18.05
N HIS A 57 -14.14 -15.86 19.01
CA HIS A 57 -12.74 -15.48 18.82
C HIS A 57 -12.54 -14.15 18.06
N GLN A 58 -13.51 -13.24 18.17
CA GLN A 58 -13.42 -11.89 17.65
C GLN A 58 -13.53 -10.85 18.76
N GLY A 59 -12.82 -9.75 18.58
CA GLY A 59 -12.80 -8.63 19.53
C GLY A 59 -11.41 -8.36 20.08
N GLY A 60 -11.33 -7.44 21.02
CA GLY A 60 -10.07 -6.99 21.61
C GLY A 60 -9.20 -6.19 20.64
N GLY A 61 -7.90 -6.12 20.94
CA GLY A 61 -6.93 -5.33 20.21
C GLY A 61 -7.05 -3.82 20.43
N HIS A 62 -6.02 -3.09 20.01
CA HIS A 62 -5.94 -1.64 20.16
C HIS A 62 -6.98 -0.92 19.28
N LYS A 63 -7.53 0.20 19.76
CA LYS A 63 -8.43 1.08 18.98
C LYS A 63 -7.65 1.70 17.82
N GLN A 64 -8.20 1.65 16.62
CA GLN A 64 -7.56 2.12 15.39
C GLN A 64 -8.52 2.98 14.58
N HIS A 65 -7.95 3.91 13.79
CA HIS A 65 -8.66 4.63 12.74
C HIS A 65 -8.22 4.08 11.38
N TYR A 66 -9.16 3.99 10.44
CA TYR A 66 -8.87 3.64 9.07
C TYR A 66 -8.26 4.85 8.34
N ARG A 67 -7.25 4.60 7.48
CA ARG A 67 -6.68 5.63 6.60
C ARG A 67 -7.28 5.48 5.22
N LEU A 68 -7.81 6.57 4.69
CA LEU A 68 -8.30 6.63 3.31
C LEU A 68 -7.12 6.57 2.36
N VAL A 69 -6.87 5.39 1.80
CA VAL A 69 -5.78 5.16 0.83
C VAL A 69 -6.36 5.18 -0.58
N ASP A 70 -5.74 5.97 -1.45
CA ASP A 70 -6.11 6.05 -2.86
C ASP A 70 -5.61 4.83 -3.64
N PHE A 71 -6.48 3.83 -3.74
CA PHE A 71 -6.22 2.62 -4.53
C PHE A 71 -6.54 2.78 -6.02
N LYS A 72 -7.23 3.85 -6.41
CA LYS A 72 -7.63 4.07 -7.81
C LYS A 72 -6.62 4.90 -8.58
N ARG A 73 -5.92 5.82 -7.90
CA ARG A 73 -4.93 6.72 -8.51
C ARG A 73 -5.47 7.45 -9.74
N THR A 74 -6.70 7.97 -9.64
CA THR A 74 -7.42 8.57 -10.76
C THR A 74 -6.94 9.96 -11.16
N LYS A 75 -6.06 10.58 -10.40
CA LYS A 75 -5.57 11.94 -10.66
C LYS A 75 -4.42 11.92 -11.66
N ASP A 76 -4.77 11.77 -12.95
CA ASP A 76 -3.82 11.65 -14.04
C ASP A 76 -3.20 12.98 -14.42
N GLY A 77 -1.93 12.98 -14.83
CA GLY A 77 -1.21 14.15 -15.33
C GLY A 77 -0.81 15.16 -14.25
N VAL A 78 -1.32 15.07 -13.03
CA VAL A 78 -0.97 15.99 -11.95
C VAL A 78 0.16 15.40 -11.10
N PRO A 79 1.34 16.06 -11.05
CA PRO A 79 2.43 15.58 -10.21
C PRO A 79 2.11 15.79 -8.74
N ALA A 80 2.53 14.83 -7.91
CA ALA A 80 2.42 14.89 -6.47
C ALA A 80 3.80 14.72 -5.84
N LYS A 81 4.06 15.44 -4.75
CA LYS A 81 5.28 15.29 -3.95
C LYS A 81 5.01 14.43 -2.74
N VAL A 82 5.91 13.49 -2.43
CA VAL A 82 5.88 12.73 -1.18
C VAL A 82 6.20 13.68 -0.02
N GLU A 83 5.21 14.00 0.80
CA GLU A 83 5.36 14.88 1.95
C GLU A 83 6.01 14.16 3.12
N ARG A 84 5.54 12.94 3.42
CA ARG A 84 6.06 12.10 4.50
C ARG A 84 5.65 10.63 4.35
N LEU A 85 6.35 9.74 5.06
CA LEU A 85 6.02 8.32 5.19
C LEU A 85 5.43 8.08 6.58
N GLU A 86 4.34 7.32 6.66
CA GLU A 86 3.63 7.06 7.91
C GLU A 86 3.43 5.56 8.14
N TYR A 87 3.34 5.19 9.42
CA TYR A 87 2.90 3.87 9.85
C TYR A 87 1.37 3.78 9.79
N ASP A 88 0.85 2.69 9.20
CA ASP A 88 -0.57 2.39 9.22
C ASP A 88 -0.84 1.12 10.06
N PRO A 89 -1.61 1.20 11.15
CA PRO A 89 -1.93 0.05 11.99
C PRO A 89 -2.87 -0.96 11.34
N ASN A 90 -3.47 -0.62 10.18
CA ASN A 90 -4.45 -1.48 9.49
C ASN A 90 -3.79 -2.41 8.46
N ARG A 91 -2.52 -2.21 8.15
CA ARG A 91 -1.78 -2.98 7.14
C ARG A 91 -0.32 -3.15 7.50
N THR A 92 0.32 -4.12 6.88
CA THR A 92 1.75 -4.38 7.09
C THR A 92 2.64 -3.40 6.32
N ALA A 93 2.13 -2.84 5.22
CA ALA A 93 2.86 -1.84 4.43
C ALA A 93 2.73 -0.44 5.05
N ASN A 94 3.80 0.35 4.97
CA ASN A 94 3.75 1.78 5.29
C ASN A 94 2.96 2.53 4.21
N ILE A 95 2.47 3.71 4.55
CA ILE A 95 1.78 4.61 3.63
C ILE A 95 2.59 5.88 3.40
N ALA A 96 2.43 6.47 2.24
CA ALA A 96 3.02 7.76 1.89
C ALA A 96 1.91 8.81 1.75
N LEU A 97 2.09 9.95 2.39
CA LEU A 97 1.24 11.12 2.18
C LEU A 97 1.76 11.88 0.97
N LEU A 98 0.92 12.01 -0.03
CA LEU A 98 1.17 12.80 -1.23
C LEU A 98 0.50 14.17 -1.10
N CYS A 99 1.21 15.21 -1.52
CA CYS A 99 0.67 16.54 -1.76
C CYS A 99 0.73 16.81 -3.26
N TYR A 100 -0.43 16.93 -3.89
CA TYR A 100 -0.55 17.25 -5.30
C TYR A 100 -0.30 18.74 -5.55
N ALA A 101 0.00 19.10 -6.81
CA ALA A 101 0.27 20.48 -7.20
C ALA A 101 -0.90 21.45 -6.92
N ASP A 102 -2.14 20.93 -6.86
CA ASP A 102 -3.35 21.69 -6.51
C ASP A 102 -3.65 21.75 -5.00
N GLY A 103 -2.74 21.24 -4.16
CA GLY A 103 -2.87 21.26 -2.70
C GLY A 103 -3.67 20.08 -2.12
N GLU A 104 -4.30 19.21 -2.93
CA GLU A 104 -4.98 18.02 -2.43
C GLU A 104 -3.98 17.03 -1.84
N ARG A 105 -4.35 16.42 -0.71
CA ARG A 105 -3.56 15.37 -0.07
C ARG A 105 -4.24 14.01 -0.19
N ARG A 106 -3.47 12.98 -0.50
CA ARG A 106 -3.93 11.59 -0.52
C ARG A 106 -2.88 10.66 0.07
N TYR A 107 -3.33 9.58 0.69
CA TYR A 107 -2.44 8.47 1.05
C TYR A 107 -2.33 7.47 -0.08
N ILE A 108 -1.13 6.94 -0.27
CA ILE A 108 -0.86 5.78 -1.11
C ILE A 108 -0.09 4.72 -0.32
N ILE A 109 -0.07 3.46 -0.79
CA ILE A 109 0.86 2.46 -0.29
C ILE A 109 2.28 2.89 -0.69
N ALA A 110 3.19 2.94 0.26
CA ALA A 110 4.58 3.32 0.02
C ALA A 110 5.36 2.15 -0.56
N PRO A 111 5.81 2.18 -1.82
CA PRO A 111 6.70 1.18 -2.36
C PRO A 111 8.09 1.29 -1.74
N LYS A 112 8.82 0.19 -1.76
CA LYS A 112 10.22 0.13 -1.32
C LYS A 112 11.08 1.09 -2.14
N GLY A 113 11.90 1.87 -1.46
CA GLY A 113 12.76 2.87 -2.09
C GLY A 113 12.13 4.24 -2.31
N LEU A 114 10.82 4.42 -2.02
CA LEU A 114 10.21 5.74 -2.05
C LEU A 114 10.75 6.61 -0.92
N THR A 115 11.16 7.84 -1.25
CA THR A 115 11.73 8.81 -0.30
C THR A 115 10.89 10.06 -0.21
N VAL A 116 10.96 10.73 0.95
CA VAL A 116 10.34 12.04 1.15
C VAL A 116 10.94 13.04 0.19
N GLY A 117 10.10 13.88 -0.42
CA GLY A 117 10.50 14.87 -1.42
C GLY A 117 10.46 14.36 -2.87
N GLN A 118 10.38 13.05 -3.09
CA GLN A 118 10.26 12.46 -4.43
C GLN A 118 8.93 12.84 -5.07
N GLN A 119 8.96 13.07 -6.38
CA GLN A 119 7.74 13.28 -7.17
C GLN A 119 7.21 11.95 -7.68
N VAL A 120 5.89 11.80 -7.63
CA VAL A 120 5.14 10.69 -8.20
C VAL A 120 4.00 11.21 -9.05
N SER A 121 3.65 10.46 -10.09
CA SER A 121 2.58 10.80 -11.03
C SER A 121 1.74 9.58 -11.37
N SER A 122 0.57 9.81 -11.93
CA SER A 122 -0.33 8.78 -12.42
C SER A 122 -0.74 9.10 -13.84
N GLY A 123 -1.10 8.07 -14.61
CA GLY A 123 -1.60 8.22 -15.98
C GLY A 123 -0.75 7.50 -17.01
N SER A 124 -1.22 7.52 -18.26
CA SER A 124 -0.59 6.82 -19.38
C SER A 124 0.81 7.35 -19.72
N GLU A 125 1.07 8.62 -19.47
CA GLU A 125 2.33 9.29 -19.81
C GLU A 125 3.29 9.39 -18.62
N ALA A 126 2.91 8.82 -17.47
CA ALA A 126 3.77 8.85 -16.30
C ALA A 126 5.09 8.08 -16.57
N PRO A 127 6.25 8.61 -16.15
CA PRO A 127 7.52 7.92 -16.33
C PRO A 127 7.57 6.62 -15.52
N ILE A 128 8.33 5.63 -16.00
CA ILE A 128 8.49 4.34 -15.33
C ILE A 128 9.46 4.49 -14.17
N LYS A 129 8.95 5.03 -13.05
CA LYS A 129 9.68 5.25 -11.80
C LYS A 129 8.90 4.67 -10.63
N VAL A 130 9.61 4.26 -9.59
CA VAL A 130 9.00 3.71 -8.37
C VAL A 130 7.98 4.69 -7.79
N GLY A 131 6.77 4.19 -7.52
CA GLY A 131 5.65 4.97 -6.98
C GLY A 131 4.68 5.52 -8.03
N ASN A 132 5.05 5.53 -9.31
CA ASN A 132 4.16 5.97 -10.38
C ASN A 132 3.14 4.88 -10.73
N ALA A 133 1.92 5.30 -11.04
CA ALA A 133 0.82 4.41 -11.41
C ALA A 133 0.47 4.59 -12.90
N LEU A 134 0.48 3.48 -13.65
CA LEU A 134 0.22 3.46 -15.08
C LEU A 134 -0.74 2.33 -15.45
N PRO A 135 -1.46 2.44 -16.58
CA PRO A 135 -2.08 1.29 -17.22
C PRO A 135 -1.02 0.25 -17.60
N ILE A 136 -1.32 -1.04 -17.43
CA ILE A 136 -0.37 -2.14 -17.69
C ILE A 136 0.14 -2.13 -19.13
N ARG A 137 -0.66 -1.65 -20.07
CA ARG A 137 -0.24 -1.50 -21.48
C ARG A 137 1.02 -0.64 -21.65
N ASN A 138 1.25 0.32 -20.74
CA ASN A 138 2.37 1.26 -20.82
C ASN A 138 3.58 0.82 -19.97
N ILE A 139 3.46 -0.30 -19.24
CA ILE A 139 4.53 -0.81 -18.38
C ILE A 139 5.35 -1.85 -19.15
N PRO A 140 6.69 -1.77 -19.22
CA PRO A 140 7.52 -2.76 -19.87
C PRO A 140 7.36 -4.15 -19.26
N VAL A 141 7.43 -5.19 -20.11
CA VAL A 141 7.48 -6.59 -19.67
C VAL A 141 8.74 -6.80 -18.81
N GLY A 142 8.62 -7.65 -17.79
CA GLY A 142 9.67 -7.90 -16.82
C GLY A 142 9.68 -6.95 -15.61
N THR A 143 8.91 -5.84 -15.67
CA THR A 143 8.84 -4.88 -14.57
C THR A 143 8.15 -5.48 -13.34
N THR A 144 8.69 -5.17 -12.16
CA THR A 144 8.06 -5.46 -10.88
C THR A 144 7.05 -4.37 -10.54
N ILE A 145 5.84 -4.78 -10.24
CA ILE A 145 4.70 -3.90 -9.95
C ILE A 145 3.97 -4.34 -8.68
N HIS A 146 3.22 -3.44 -8.09
CA HIS A 146 2.36 -3.70 -6.94
C HIS A 146 1.05 -2.91 -7.06
N CYS A 147 0.12 -3.06 -6.14
CA CYS A 147 -1.17 -2.38 -6.17
C CYS A 147 -1.86 -2.51 -7.54
N VAL A 148 -2.02 -3.76 -8.02
CA VAL A 148 -2.57 -4.04 -9.34
C VAL A 148 -4.09 -4.18 -9.28
N GLU A 149 -4.77 -3.59 -10.25
CA GLU A 149 -6.22 -3.78 -10.45
C GLU A 149 -6.51 -5.14 -11.08
N MET A 150 -7.66 -5.71 -10.76
CA MET A 150 -8.20 -6.92 -11.42
C MET A 150 -9.21 -6.56 -12.51
N VAL A 151 -9.91 -5.44 -12.34
CA VAL A 151 -10.87 -4.89 -13.29
C VAL A 151 -10.54 -3.41 -13.45
N PRO A 152 -10.50 -2.86 -14.67
CA PRO A 152 -10.18 -1.45 -14.89
C PRO A 152 -11.09 -0.52 -14.07
N GLY A 153 -10.49 0.46 -13.39
CA GLY A 153 -11.18 1.47 -12.59
C GLY A 153 -11.74 1.00 -11.23
N LYS A 154 -11.65 -0.29 -10.90
CA LYS A 154 -12.12 -0.80 -9.60
C LYS A 154 -11.19 -0.40 -8.44
N GLY A 155 -9.93 -0.13 -8.74
CA GLY A 155 -8.89 0.12 -7.77
C GLY A 155 -8.05 -1.11 -7.45
N ALA A 156 -6.87 -0.87 -6.88
CA ALA A 156 -5.87 -1.90 -6.61
C ALA A 156 -6.39 -3.00 -5.68
N GLN A 157 -6.18 -4.25 -6.05
CA GLN A 157 -6.59 -5.43 -5.29
C GLN A 157 -5.43 -6.41 -5.02
N LEU A 158 -4.49 -6.55 -5.95
CA LEU A 158 -3.35 -7.46 -5.83
C LEU A 158 -2.12 -6.74 -5.30
N ALA A 159 -1.27 -7.46 -4.56
CA ALA A 159 0.01 -6.99 -4.03
C ALA A 159 -0.08 -5.65 -3.26
N ARG A 160 -0.85 -5.63 -2.17
CA ARG A 160 -1.03 -4.45 -1.29
C ARG A 160 -0.32 -4.57 0.06
N SER A 161 0.14 -5.76 0.42
CA SER A 161 0.85 -6.00 1.69
C SER A 161 2.34 -5.76 1.54
N ALA A 162 3.03 -5.49 2.65
CA ALA A 162 4.49 -5.31 2.62
C ALA A 162 5.20 -6.53 2.03
N GLY A 163 6.19 -6.27 1.17
CA GLY A 163 7.00 -7.30 0.53
C GLY A 163 6.25 -8.14 -0.50
N THR A 164 5.07 -7.73 -0.94
CA THR A 164 4.35 -8.39 -2.03
C THR A 164 4.57 -7.64 -3.33
N SER A 165 4.88 -8.38 -4.37
CA SER A 165 5.08 -7.86 -5.72
C SER A 165 4.50 -8.79 -6.76
N VAL A 166 4.29 -8.27 -7.94
CA VAL A 166 3.81 -8.98 -9.12
C VAL A 166 4.78 -8.68 -10.26
N GLN A 167 5.12 -9.68 -11.05
CA GLN A 167 5.95 -9.50 -12.24
C GLN A 167 5.07 -9.53 -13.49
N LEU A 168 5.19 -8.54 -14.35
CA LEU A 168 4.58 -8.53 -15.67
C LEU A 168 5.37 -9.45 -16.60
N LEU A 169 4.79 -10.60 -17.00
CA LEU A 169 5.45 -11.59 -17.84
C LEU A 169 5.30 -11.33 -19.33
N ALA A 170 4.06 -11.06 -19.76
CA ALA A 170 3.74 -10.87 -21.17
C ALA A 170 2.49 -10.01 -21.34
N ARG A 171 2.30 -9.49 -22.54
CA ARG A 171 1.07 -8.82 -22.98
C ARG A 171 0.64 -9.45 -24.30
N GLU A 172 -0.60 -9.89 -24.34
CA GLU A 172 -1.19 -10.56 -25.51
C GLU A 172 -2.55 -9.95 -25.80
N GLY A 173 -2.65 -9.17 -26.86
CA GLY A 173 -3.88 -8.48 -27.23
C GLY A 173 -4.39 -7.58 -26.10
N MET A 174 -5.60 -7.84 -25.62
CA MET A 174 -6.27 -7.08 -24.56
C MET A 174 -5.92 -7.54 -23.14
N HIS A 175 -5.03 -8.54 -22.98
CA HIS A 175 -4.70 -9.10 -21.68
C HIS A 175 -3.20 -9.08 -21.40
N ALA A 176 -2.87 -8.96 -20.14
CA ALA A 176 -1.52 -9.09 -19.60
C ALA A 176 -1.44 -10.31 -18.68
N GLN A 177 -0.33 -11.03 -18.75
CA GLN A 177 -0.01 -12.16 -17.88
C GLN A 177 0.85 -11.67 -16.72
N LEU A 178 0.38 -11.90 -15.50
CA LEU A 178 1.00 -11.48 -14.27
C LEU A 178 1.40 -12.69 -13.44
N ARG A 179 2.65 -12.77 -13.02
CA ARG A 179 3.11 -13.77 -12.06
C ARG A 179 3.05 -13.19 -10.66
N LEU A 180 2.19 -13.77 -9.84
CA LEU A 180 2.07 -13.43 -8.42
C LEU A 180 3.23 -14.04 -7.62
N ARG A 181 3.44 -13.54 -6.40
CA ARG A 181 4.46 -14.09 -5.48
C ARG A 181 4.23 -15.57 -5.13
N SER A 182 2.99 -16.03 -5.17
CA SER A 182 2.65 -17.45 -4.98
C SER A 182 3.09 -18.36 -6.12
N GLY A 183 3.53 -17.81 -7.26
CA GLY A 183 3.83 -18.52 -8.49
C GLY A 183 2.63 -18.63 -9.44
N GLU A 184 1.43 -18.29 -9.00
CA GLU A 184 0.22 -18.28 -9.84
C GLU A 184 0.37 -17.27 -10.98
N ILE A 185 0.02 -17.68 -12.20
CA ILE A 185 -0.07 -16.79 -13.36
C ILE A 185 -1.53 -16.39 -13.55
N ARG A 186 -1.80 -15.08 -13.48
CA ARG A 186 -3.13 -14.51 -13.69
C ARG A 186 -3.17 -13.64 -14.93
N ARG A 187 -4.30 -13.65 -15.62
CA ARG A 187 -4.59 -12.75 -16.71
C ARG A 187 -5.45 -11.60 -16.22
N VAL A 188 -5.06 -10.39 -16.57
CA VAL A 188 -5.83 -9.16 -16.31
C VAL A 188 -5.92 -8.32 -17.58
N HIS A 189 -6.89 -7.43 -17.66
CA HIS A 189 -7.02 -6.53 -18.81
C HIS A 189 -5.87 -5.52 -18.83
N VAL A 190 -5.36 -5.16 -20.01
CA VAL A 190 -4.21 -4.24 -20.17
C VAL A 190 -4.49 -2.82 -19.69
N GLU A 191 -5.77 -2.42 -19.62
CA GLU A 191 -6.19 -1.12 -19.06
C GLU A 191 -6.19 -1.09 -17.51
N CYS A 192 -6.04 -2.24 -16.86
CA CYS A 192 -5.86 -2.26 -15.40
C CYS A 192 -4.64 -1.43 -15.00
N ARG A 193 -4.78 -0.66 -13.94
CA ARG A 193 -3.67 0.14 -13.40
C ARG A 193 -2.81 -0.69 -12.46
N ALA A 194 -1.54 -0.36 -12.44
CA ALA A 194 -0.56 -0.91 -11.52
C ALA A 194 0.45 0.17 -11.12
N THR A 195 1.04 0.03 -9.95
CA THR A 195 2.09 0.93 -9.46
C THR A 195 3.45 0.26 -9.61
N ILE A 196 4.46 0.99 -10.07
CA ILE A 196 5.82 0.51 -10.24
C ILE A 196 6.50 0.31 -8.88
N GLY A 197 7.18 -0.84 -8.70
CA GLY A 197 7.90 -1.18 -7.47
C GLY A 197 7.24 -2.32 -6.69
N GLU A 198 7.69 -2.50 -5.41
CA GLU A 198 7.22 -3.53 -4.47
C GLU A 198 6.91 -2.95 -3.09
#